data_5f3811b47864b752115034903f5f98df
#
_entry.id   5f3811b47864b752115034903f5f98df
#
_cell.length_a   1.000
_cell.length_b   1.000
_cell.length_c   1.000
_cell.angle_alpha   90.00
_cell.angle_beta   90.00
_cell.angle_gamma   90.00
#
_symmetry.space_group_name_H-M   'P 1'
#
loop_
_entity.id
_entity.type
_entity.pdbx_description
1 polymer ?
#
loop_
_entity_poly.entity_id
_entity_poly.type
_entity_poly.pdbx_seq_one_letter_code
_entity_poly.pdbx_strand_id
1 'polypeptide(L)'
;MIDISTVVTFPIGVRSNRVKPGLLITPIIADYIAREFQIPSVIALNVLDSYEKRFEYIKPYLKILKEMDIEFNRIWIDEENKNQLTNNLHILYKKQILKKKMNMVYSCDCGKVQFVESAFKNIHKGARLYEVKNTEVICNSCNSSCDKVEQEVLTISFSKETIKKEIFPKLMVKEVKELDNRLTSMEYLVSRNRDTGIIFTIEGKKFNIDVDFFWLGYLNQFSDNHYILVGSNHVTWHLCLASRVVQSLNPETKITLVLTPYVYNKNNVDENSIPLKKEIFKWIVYSHITWKKQDTNWNQSLISQISRIEQLKSMCKHEKYHYS
;
A
#
# COMPACT_ATOMS: atom_id res chain seq x y z
N MET A 1 -18.11 24.34 9.40
CA MET A 1 -18.22 22.91 9.03
C MET A 1 -16.99 22.24 9.57
N ILE A 2 -17.16 21.23 10.42
CA ILE A 2 -16.04 20.43 10.94
C ILE A 2 -15.50 19.64 9.74
N ASP A 3 -14.23 19.83 9.42
CA ASP A 3 -13.53 19.11 8.36
C ASP A 3 -13.41 17.65 8.82
N ILE A 4 -14.32 16.79 8.37
CA ILE A 4 -14.35 15.39 8.79
C ILE A 4 -13.21 14.68 8.07
N SER A 5 -12.23 14.24 8.85
CA SER A 5 -11.12 13.41 8.35
C SER A 5 -11.46 11.93 8.50
N THR A 6 -11.00 11.12 7.56
CA THR A 6 -11.09 9.67 7.62
C THR A 6 -9.69 9.07 7.53
N VAL A 7 -9.38 8.11 8.38
CA VAL A 7 -8.13 7.34 8.30
C VAL A 7 -8.36 6.12 7.43
N VAL A 8 -7.53 5.95 6.42
CA VAL A 8 -7.60 4.80 5.50
C VAL A 8 -6.24 4.13 5.41
N THR A 9 -6.16 2.82 5.58
CA THR A 9 -4.92 2.11 5.28
C THR A 9 -4.75 1.97 3.78
N PHE A 10 -3.51 2.08 3.29
CA PHE A 10 -3.21 1.60 1.94
C PHE A 10 -3.49 0.09 1.86
N PRO A 11 -3.98 -0.45 0.73
CA PRO A 11 -4.43 -1.84 0.64
C PRO A 11 -3.40 -2.86 1.12
N ILE A 12 -3.80 -3.67 2.09
CA ILE A 12 -2.96 -4.70 2.71
C ILE A 12 -3.17 -6.01 1.99
N GLY A 13 -2.09 -6.59 1.45
CA GLY A 13 -2.13 -7.86 0.73
C GLY A 13 -2.11 -9.06 1.67
N VAL A 14 -3.24 -9.76 1.79
CA VAL A 14 -3.35 -10.96 2.64
C VAL A 14 -3.02 -12.21 1.81
N ARG A 15 -1.91 -12.90 2.14
CA ARG A 15 -1.35 -13.98 1.31
C ARG A 15 -1.41 -15.37 1.95
N SER A 16 -1.81 -15.48 3.20
CA SER A 16 -1.88 -16.76 3.90
C SER A 16 -2.78 -16.69 5.12
N ASN A 17 -3.17 -17.84 5.65
CA ASN A 17 -3.89 -17.97 6.92
C ASN A 17 -3.04 -17.51 8.13
N ARG A 18 -1.72 -17.52 7.99
CA ARG A 18 -0.80 -16.97 9.01
C ARG A 18 -0.55 -15.50 8.74
N VAL A 19 -0.95 -14.68 9.69
CA VAL A 19 -0.75 -13.23 9.61
C VAL A 19 0.68 -12.89 9.98
N LYS A 20 1.42 -12.32 9.04
CA LYS A 20 2.77 -11.83 9.31
C LYS A 20 2.70 -10.58 10.19
N PRO A 21 3.57 -10.46 11.21
CA PRO A 21 3.58 -9.32 12.12
C PRO A 21 3.65 -7.96 11.43
N GLY A 22 4.41 -7.85 10.34
CA GLY A 22 4.52 -6.61 9.56
C GLY A 22 3.19 -6.10 8.98
N LEU A 23 2.22 -6.99 8.74
CA LEU A 23 0.90 -6.61 8.21
C LEU A 23 -0.01 -5.97 9.28
N LEU A 24 0.37 -6.02 10.56
CA LEU A 24 -0.40 -5.45 11.66
C LEU A 24 0.02 -4.02 12.02
N ILE A 25 1.21 -3.58 11.59
CA ILE A 25 1.76 -2.28 11.98
C ILE A 25 0.89 -1.13 11.45
N THR A 26 0.57 -1.14 10.17
CA THR A 26 -0.26 -0.11 9.55
C THR A 26 -1.65 -0.01 10.16
N PRO A 27 -2.41 -1.13 10.38
CA PRO A 27 -3.68 -1.09 11.09
C PRO A 27 -3.59 -0.58 12.52
N ILE A 28 -2.55 -0.96 13.28
CA ILE A 28 -2.34 -0.48 14.66
C ILE A 28 -2.17 1.05 14.68
N ILE A 29 -1.36 1.58 13.76
CA ILE A 29 -1.15 3.03 13.66
C ILE A 29 -2.43 3.74 13.19
N ALA A 30 -3.16 3.15 12.24
CA ALA A 30 -4.43 3.69 11.77
C ALA A 30 -5.49 3.76 12.90
N ASP A 31 -5.62 2.69 13.69
CA ASP A 31 -6.49 2.63 14.86
C ASP A 31 -6.11 3.68 15.91
N TYR A 32 -4.80 3.82 16.21
CA TYR A 32 -4.31 4.84 17.13
C TYR A 32 -4.70 6.26 16.67
N ILE A 33 -4.47 6.59 15.40
CA ILE A 33 -4.82 7.90 14.84
C ILE A 33 -6.34 8.12 14.91
N ALA A 34 -7.12 7.11 14.52
CA ALA A 34 -8.57 7.20 14.51
C ALA A 34 -9.14 7.47 15.90
N ARG A 35 -8.64 6.79 16.93
CA ARG A 35 -9.05 6.98 18.33
C ARG A 35 -8.61 8.34 18.89
N GLU A 36 -7.37 8.73 18.62
CA GLU A 36 -6.82 9.99 19.11
C GLU A 36 -7.57 11.21 18.57
N PHE A 37 -7.90 11.18 17.28
CA PHE A 37 -8.63 12.27 16.63
C PHE A 37 -10.15 12.07 16.59
N GLN A 38 -10.67 10.95 17.13
CA GLN A 38 -12.09 10.60 17.11
C GLN A 38 -12.71 10.63 15.71
N ILE A 39 -11.98 10.11 14.72
CA ILE A 39 -12.38 10.08 13.31
C ILE A 39 -12.58 8.63 12.84
N PRO A 40 -13.44 8.38 11.82
CA PRO A 40 -13.65 7.06 11.28
C PRO A 40 -12.40 6.48 10.65
N SER A 41 -12.27 5.15 10.72
CA SER A 41 -11.18 4.38 10.10
C SER A 41 -11.67 3.32 9.14
N VAL A 42 -10.90 3.09 8.10
CA VAL A 42 -11.13 2.08 7.07
C VAL A 42 -9.89 1.23 6.90
N ILE A 43 -10.07 -0.07 7.00
CA ILE A 43 -9.02 -1.04 6.67
C ILE A 43 -9.25 -1.52 5.24
N ALA A 44 -8.31 -1.22 4.36
CA ALA A 44 -8.35 -1.65 2.98
C ALA A 44 -7.54 -2.94 2.79
N LEU A 45 -8.12 -3.92 2.09
CA LEU A 45 -7.53 -5.23 1.82
C LEU A 45 -7.43 -5.47 0.31
N ASN A 46 -6.31 -6.05 -0.10
CA ASN A 46 -6.05 -6.42 -1.48
C ASN A 46 -5.96 -7.94 -1.62
N VAL A 47 -6.81 -8.52 -2.47
CA VAL A 47 -6.87 -9.95 -2.77
C VAL A 47 -6.86 -10.25 -4.28
N LEU A 48 -6.98 -9.23 -5.13
CA LEU A 48 -7.14 -9.38 -6.58
C LEU A 48 -5.82 -9.47 -7.36
N ASP A 49 -4.69 -9.08 -6.78
CA ASP A 49 -3.47 -8.83 -7.54
C ASP A 49 -2.62 -10.07 -7.81
N SER A 50 -2.87 -11.18 -7.14
CA SER A 50 -2.13 -12.42 -7.37
C SER A 50 -2.89 -13.67 -6.89
N TYR A 51 -2.49 -14.83 -7.41
CA TYR A 51 -3.00 -16.13 -6.94
C TYR A 51 -2.61 -16.46 -5.48
N GLU A 52 -1.63 -15.77 -4.92
CA GLU A 52 -1.22 -15.95 -3.53
C GLU A 52 -2.13 -15.25 -2.54
N LYS A 53 -2.82 -14.18 -2.98
CA LYS A 53 -3.76 -13.42 -2.18
C LYS A 53 -5.16 -13.98 -2.42
N ARG A 54 -5.83 -14.43 -1.39
CA ARG A 54 -7.12 -15.09 -1.51
C ARG A 54 -8.13 -14.53 -0.53
N PHE A 55 -9.36 -14.47 -0.97
CA PHE A 55 -10.49 -14.01 -0.15
C PHE A 55 -10.62 -14.82 1.15
N GLU A 56 -10.36 -16.11 1.12
CA GLU A 56 -10.40 -16.99 2.30
C GLU A 56 -9.43 -16.59 3.42
N TYR A 57 -8.35 -15.87 3.11
CA TYR A 57 -7.38 -15.40 4.11
C TYR A 57 -7.83 -14.15 4.86
N ILE A 58 -8.88 -13.48 4.40
CA ILE A 58 -9.40 -12.27 5.05
C ILE A 58 -9.93 -12.60 6.44
N LYS A 59 -10.71 -13.67 6.58
CA LYS A 59 -11.33 -14.05 7.87
C LYS A 59 -10.30 -14.28 8.99
N PRO A 60 -9.23 -15.07 8.80
CA PRO A 60 -8.14 -15.18 9.78
C PRO A 60 -7.47 -13.84 10.09
N TYR A 61 -7.24 -12.99 9.09
CA TYR A 61 -6.66 -11.67 9.28
C TYR A 61 -7.53 -10.77 10.17
N LEU A 62 -8.82 -10.68 9.87
CA LEU A 62 -9.77 -9.89 10.65
C LEU A 62 -9.91 -10.41 12.09
N LYS A 63 -9.83 -11.73 12.30
CA LYS A 63 -9.80 -12.33 13.63
C LYS A 63 -8.62 -11.79 14.42
N ILE A 64 -7.42 -11.76 13.86
CA ILE A 64 -6.22 -11.22 14.51
C ILE A 64 -6.37 -9.71 14.78
N LEU A 65 -6.92 -8.92 13.85
CA LEU A 65 -7.19 -7.49 14.11
C LEU A 65 -8.10 -7.32 15.35
N LYS A 66 -9.14 -8.14 15.46
CA LYS A 66 -10.04 -8.12 16.62
C LYS A 66 -9.33 -8.55 17.92
N GLU A 67 -8.51 -9.60 17.87
CA GLU A 67 -7.70 -10.04 19.01
C GLU A 67 -6.69 -8.96 19.46
N MET A 68 -6.20 -8.17 18.51
CA MET A 68 -5.35 -7.01 18.77
C MET A 68 -6.13 -5.76 19.24
N ASP A 69 -7.47 -5.86 19.37
CA ASP A 69 -8.32 -4.72 19.73
C ASP A 69 -8.08 -3.51 18.81
N ILE A 70 -8.04 -3.79 17.52
CA ILE A 70 -7.98 -2.77 16.48
C ILE A 70 -9.42 -2.51 16.04
N GLU A 71 -9.88 -1.28 16.24
CA GLU A 71 -11.20 -0.84 15.83
C GLU A 71 -11.16 -0.20 14.45
N PHE A 72 -12.20 -0.47 13.68
CA PHE A 72 -12.40 0.15 12.38
C PHE A 72 -13.90 0.26 12.10
N ASN A 73 -14.28 1.33 11.42
CA ASN A 73 -15.69 1.56 11.07
C ASN A 73 -16.07 0.78 9.81
N ARG A 74 -15.11 0.52 8.93
CA ARG A 74 -15.36 -0.16 7.67
C ARG A 74 -14.16 -0.98 7.21
N ILE A 75 -14.46 -2.09 6.56
CA ILE A 75 -13.50 -2.85 5.74
C ILE A 75 -13.82 -2.59 4.29
N TRP A 76 -12.79 -2.31 3.51
CA TRP A 76 -12.87 -2.28 2.07
C TRP A 76 -12.08 -3.45 1.49
N ILE A 77 -12.70 -4.21 0.59
CA ILE A 77 -12.07 -5.34 -0.10
C ILE A 77 -12.16 -5.06 -1.60
N ASP A 78 -11.02 -5.09 -2.30
CA ASP A 78 -10.95 -4.74 -3.71
C ASP A 78 -11.84 -5.65 -4.59
N GLU A 79 -11.95 -6.93 -4.27
CA GLU A 79 -12.83 -7.87 -4.98
C GLU A 79 -14.31 -7.48 -4.92
N GLU A 80 -14.79 -7.02 -3.78
CA GLU A 80 -16.18 -6.59 -3.57
C GLU A 80 -16.48 -5.23 -4.22
N ASN A 81 -15.45 -4.45 -4.54
CA ASN A 81 -15.56 -3.08 -5.03
C ASN A 81 -15.12 -2.89 -6.50
N LYS A 82 -15.08 -3.96 -7.28
CA LYS A 82 -14.71 -3.94 -8.71
C LYS A 82 -15.52 -2.93 -9.52
N ASN A 83 -16.82 -2.86 -9.30
CA ASN A 83 -17.71 -1.95 -10.03
C ASN A 83 -17.37 -0.49 -9.73
N GLN A 84 -17.10 -0.15 -8.47
CA GLN A 84 -16.71 1.21 -8.09
C GLN A 84 -15.38 1.61 -8.71
N LEU A 85 -14.41 0.69 -8.72
CA LEU A 85 -13.13 0.89 -9.39
C LEU A 85 -13.32 1.17 -10.88
N THR A 86 -14.14 0.35 -11.56
CA THR A 86 -14.44 0.51 -12.99
C THR A 86 -15.10 1.86 -13.26
N ASN A 87 -16.06 2.27 -12.44
CA ASN A 87 -16.70 3.58 -12.54
C ASN A 87 -15.70 4.74 -12.40
N ASN A 88 -14.77 4.63 -11.46
CA ASN A 88 -13.73 5.65 -11.25
C ASN A 88 -12.77 5.73 -12.44
N LEU A 89 -12.42 4.59 -13.04
CA LEU A 89 -11.64 4.59 -14.29
C LEU A 89 -12.38 5.28 -15.45
N HIS A 90 -13.69 5.07 -15.59
CA HIS A 90 -14.50 5.79 -16.57
C HIS A 90 -14.52 7.30 -16.32
N ILE A 91 -14.59 7.74 -15.06
CA ILE A 91 -14.51 9.17 -14.71
C ILE A 91 -13.15 9.74 -15.10
N LEU A 92 -12.05 9.04 -14.78
CA LEU A 92 -10.70 9.47 -15.16
C LEU A 92 -10.54 9.54 -16.69
N TYR A 93 -11.13 8.60 -17.43
CA TYR A 93 -11.12 8.63 -18.89
C TYR A 93 -11.91 9.81 -19.45
N LYS A 94 -13.12 10.06 -18.97
CA LYS A 94 -13.94 11.23 -19.37
C LYS A 94 -13.23 12.55 -19.07
N LYS A 95 -12.48 12.63 -17.97
CA LYS A 95 -11.65 13.81 -17.62
C LYS A 95 -10.34 13.90 -18.39
N GLN A 96 -10.06 12.97 -19.31
CA GLN A 96 -8.82 12.88 -20.09
C GLN A 96 -7.53 12.76 -19.25
N ILE A 97 -7.65 12.31 -18.02
CA ILE A 97 -6.55 11.97 -17.12
C ILE A 97 -6.03 10.58 -17.47
N LEU A 98 -6.94 9.62 -17.63
CA LEU A 98 -6.66 8.30 -18.21
C LEU A 98 -6.80 8.39 -19.74
N LYS A 99 -5.80 7.91 -20.46
CA LYS A 99 -5.76 7.97 -21.93
C LYS A 99 -5.53 6.58 -22.51
N LYS A 100 -6.25 6.29 -23.60
CA LYS A 100 -6.02 5.13 -24.46
C LYS A 100 -5.17 5.59 -25.65
N LYS A 101 -4.01 4.99 -25.87
CA LYS A 101 -3.11 5.35 -26.98
C LYS A 101 -2.13 4.24 -27.34
N MET A 102 -1.60 4.30 -28.56
CA MET A 102 -0.43 3.53 -28.94
C MET A 102 0.80 4.04 -28.19
N ASN A 103 1.62 3.15 -27.67
CA ASN A 103 2.85 3.49 -26.96
C ASN A 103 3.91 2.39 -27.13
N MET A 104 5.17 2.80 -27.10
CA MET A 104 6.28 1.86 -27.01
C MET A 104 6.39 1.37 -25.58
N VAL A 105 6.27 0.07 -25.39
CA VAL A 105 6.25 -0.59 -24.10
C VAL A 105 7.34 -1.65 -24.03
N TYR A 106 8.11 -1.65 -22.96
CA TYR A 106 8.94 -2.79 -22.58
C TYR A 106 8.07 -3.82 -21.87
N SER A 107 8.08 -5.05 -22.35
CA SER A 107 7.26 -6.13 -21.82
C SER A 107 8.08 -7.41 -21.70
N CYS A 108 7.91 -8.12 -20.60
CA CYS A 108 8.46 -9.44 -20.40
C CYS A 108 7.35 -10.49 -20.51
N ASP A 109 7.63 -11.62 -21.15
CA ASP A 109 6.68 -12.73 -21.33
C ASP A 109 6.11 -13.27 -20.02
N CYS A 110 6.87 -13.20 -18.93
CA CYS A 110 6.35 -13.57 -17.61
C CYS A 110 5.29 -12.60 -17.04
N GLY A 111 4.98 -11.50 -17.72
CA GLY A 111 3.99 -10.49 -17.33
C GLY A 111 4.34 -9.63 -16.11
N LYS A 112 5.52 -9.85 -15.48
CA LYS A 112 5.91 -9.09 -14.28
C LYS A 112 6.54 -7.73 -14.59
N VAL A 113 7.18 -7.59 -15.73
CA VAL A 113 7.76 -6.34 -16.20
C VAL A 113 6.94 -5.82 -17.35
N GLN A 114 6.35 -4.66 -17.17
CA GLN A 114 5.72 -3.89 -18.24
C GLN A 114 5.72 -2.41 -17.87
N PHE A 115 6.25 -1.55 -18.75
CA PHE A 115 6.27 -0.10 -18.55
C PHE A 115 6.43 0.64 -19.88
N VAL A 116 5.94 1.87 -19.95
CA VAL A 116 6.11 2.71 -21.14
C VAL A 116 7.55 3.19 -21.26
N GLU A 117 8.05 3.31 -22.47
CA GLU A 117 9.44 3.76 -22.74
C GLU A 117 9.76 5.10 -22.08
N SER A 118 8.81 6.03 -22.05
CA SER A 118 9.01 7.33 -21.39
C SER A 118 9.29 7.21 -19.88
N ALA A 119 8.88 6.12 -19.24
CA ALA A 119 9.14 5.83 -17.83
C ALA A 119 10.52 5.19 -17.58
N PHE A 120 11.23 4.76 -18.62
CA PHE A 120 12.50 4.03 -18.52
C PHE A 120 13.55 4.69 -17.64
N LYS A 121 13.69 6.01 -17.73
CA LYS A 121 14.64 6.80 -16.94
C LYS A 121 14.14 7.15 -15.54
N ASN A 122 12.85 6.98 -15.27
CA ASN A 122 12.17 7.40 -14.05
C ASN A 122 11.75 6.23 -13.16
N ILE A 123 12.54 5.17 -13.19
CA ILE A 123 12.24 3.91 -12.52
C ILE A 123 12.10 4.09 -11.02
N HIS A 124 11.13 3.39 -10.47
CA HIS A 124 10.90 3.26 -9.06
C HIS A 124 12.07 2.55 -8.35
N LYS A 125 12.68 3.19 -7.34
CA LYS A 125 13.82 2.63 -6.61
C LYS A 125 13.47 1.39 -5.76
N GLY A 126 12.20 1.19 -5.41
CA GLY A 126 11.77 0.18 -4.43
C GLY A 126 11.60 -1.23 -4.97
N ALA A 127 11.23 -1.37 -6.23
CA ALA A 127 11.01 -2.68 -6.84
C ALA A 127 11.96 -2.82 -8.04
N ARG A 128 13.09 -3.44 -7.84
CA ARG A 128 13.97 -3.85 -8.93
C ARG A 128 13.33 -5.01 -9.68
N LEU A 129 12.27 -4.72 -10.42
CA LEU A 129 11.60 -5.71 -11.27
C LEU A 129 12.48 -6.07 -12.47
N TYR A 130 13.41 -5.20 -12.85
CA TYR A 130 14.32 -5.38 -13.97
C TYR A 130 15.66 -4.68 -13.75
N GLU A 131 16.66 -5.10 -14.51
CA GLU A 131 17.96 -4.45 -14.64
C GLU A 131 18.18 -4.00 -16.07
N VAL A 132 19.04 -3.01 -16.26
CA VAL A 132 19.50 -2.58 -17.59
C VAL A 132 20.95 -3.01 -17.75
N LYS A 133 21.19 -3.91 -18.71
CA LYS A 133 22.53 -4.40 -19.05
C LYS A 133 22.76 -4.16 -20.55
N ASN A 134 23.80 -3.43 -20.88
CA ASN A 134 24.19 -3.16 -22.30
C ASN A 134 23.01 -2.67 -23.16
N THR A 135 22.19 -1.73 -22.66
CA THR A 135 20.97 -1.23 -23.29
C THR A 135 19.76 -2.18 -23.30
N GLU A 136 19.90 -3.43 -22.88
CA GLU A 136 18.80 -4.37 -22.74
C GLU A 136 18.15 -4.28 -21.38
N VAL A 137 16.83 -4.44 -21.35
CA VAL A 137 16.04 -4.54 -20.10
C VAL A 137 15.85 -6.00 -19.75
N ILE A 138 16.44 -6.43 -18.66
CA ILE A 138 16.37 -7.83 -18.17
C ILE A 138 15.39 -7.93 -17.02
N CYS A 139 14.43 -8.82 -17.10
CA CYS A 139 13.47 -9.10 -16.05
C CYS A 139 14.14 -9.86 -14.88
N ASN A 140 14.09 -9.33 -13.66
CA ASN A 140 14.67 -9.99 -12.48
C ASN A 140 13.88 -11.22 -11.99
N SER A 141 12.71 -11.48 -12.56
CA SER A 141 11.89 -12.63 -12.16
C SER A 141 12.13 -13.88 -13.00
N CYS A 142 12.39 -13.72 -14.28
CA CYS A 142 12.64 -14.84 -15.21
C CYS A 142 14.00 -14.77 -15.91
N ASN A 143 14.79 -13.72 -15.66
CA ASN A 143 16.09 -13.44 -16.25
C ASN A 143 16.11 -13.34 -17.79
N SER A 144 14.92 -13.12 -18.39
CA SER A 144 14.79 -12.93 -19.84
C SER A 144 14.87 -11.46 -20.21
N SER A 145 15.32 -11.14 -21.42
CA SER A 145 15.22 -9.83 -22.01
C SER A 145 13.76 -9.44 -22.18
N CYS A 146 13.45 -8.16 -21.96
CA CYS A 146 12.11 -7.61 -22.20
C CYS A 146 12.05 -7.09 -23.64
N ASP A 147 11.00 -7.47 -24.35
CA ASP A 147 10.74 -6.98 -25.69
C ASP A 147 10.26 -5.52 -25.64
N LYS A 148 10.66 -4.75 -26.64
CA LYS A 148 10.15 -3.41 -26.88
C LYS A 148 9.15 -3.48 -28.02
N VAL A 149 7.88 -3.33 -27.66
CA VAL A 149 6.76 -3.47 -28.62
C VAL A 149 5.88 -2.24 -28.63
N GLU A 150 5.33 -1.91 -29.81
CA GLU A 150 4.31 -0.89 -29.93
C GLU A 150 2.94 -1.54 -29.69
N GLN A 151 2.23 -1.07 -28.68
CA GLN A 151 0.90 -1.59 -28.34
C GLN A 151 -0.04 -0.49 -27.84
N GLU A 152 -1.33 -0.71 -28.01
CA GLU A 152 -2.33 0.16 -27.45
C GLU A 152 -2.53 -0.15 -25.96
N VAL A 153 -2.34 0.88 -25.14
CA VAL A 153 -2.33 0.79 -23.67
C VAL A 153 -3.15 1.91 -23.06
N LEU A 154 -3.49 1.71 -21.77
CA LEU A 154 -4.02 2.77 -20.93
C LEU A 154 -2.88 3.39 -20.12
N THR A 155 -2.76 4.69 -20.19
CA THR A 155 -1.78 5.46 -19.42
C THR A 155 -2.43 6.60 -18.66
N ILE A 156 -1.77 7.02 -17.59
CA ILE A 156 -2.14 8.20 -16.82
C ILE A 156 -0.95 9.16 -16.76
N SER A 157 -1.23 10.44 -16.88
CA SER A 157 -0.23 11.52 -16.73
C SER A 157 -0.80 12.61 -15.84
N PHE A 158 0.05 13.24 -15.04
CA PHE A 158 -0.36 14.25 -14.09
C PHE A 158 0.19 15.62 -14.49
N SER A 159 -0.56 16.68 -14.19
CA SER A 159 -0.08 18.05 -14.28
C SER A 159 1.04 18.30 -13.28
N LYS A 160 1.87 19.32 -13.55
CA LYS A 160 2.91 19.75 -12.61
C LYS A 160 2.38 20.57 -11.44
N GLU A 161 1.08 20.74 -11.34
CA GLU A 161 0.47 21.46 -10.23
C GLU A 161 0.82 20.82 -8.89
N THR A 162 1.08 21.66 -7.91
CA THR A 162 1.41 21.22 -6.56
C THR A 162 0.17 20.63 -5.90
N ILE A 163 0.26 19.44 -5.39
CA ILE A 163 -0.82 18.81 -4.63
C ILE A 163 -0.81 19.32 -3.20
N LYS A 164 -2.00 19.63 -2.68
CA LYS A 164 -2.21 19.97 -1.27
C LYS A 164 -2.13 18.70 -0.43
N LYS A 165 -0.96 18.37 0.11
CA LYS A 165 -0.79 17.24 1.02
C LYS A 165 0.16 17.53 2.16
N GLU A 166 -0.14 16.95 3.30
CA GLU A 166 0.75 16.89 4.44
C GLU A 166 1.47 15.54 4.49
N ILE A 167 2.65 15.52 5.08
CA ILE A 167 3.50 14.32 5.12
C ILE A 167 4.01 14.14 6.54
N PHE A 168 3.76 12.94 7.06
CA PHE A 168 4.28 12.51 8.34
C PHE A 168 4.96 11.14 8.18
N PRO A 169 6.16 10.93 8.76
CA PRO A 169 6.97 11.90 9.51
C PRO A 169 7.64 12.93 8.58
N LYS A 170 8.04 14.08 9.13
CA LYS A 170 8.63 15.18 8.35
C LYS A 170 9.92 14.78 7.61
N LEU A 171 10.66 13.78 8.09
CA LEU A 171 11.85 13.26 7.41
C LEU A 171 11.57 12.70 6.00
N MET A 172 10.32 12.27 5.72
CA MET A 172 9.90 11.73 4.41
C MET A 172 9.53 12.80 3.38
N VAL A 173 9.46 14.07 3.77
CA VAL A 173 9.01 15.17 2.89
C VAL A 173 9.86 15.26 1.62
N LYS A 174 11.19 15.11 1.75
CA LYS A 174 12.10 15.19 0.60
C LYS A 174 11.87 14.05 -0.38
N GLU A 175 11.76 12.82 0.13
CA GLU A 175 11.52 11.63 -0.69
C GLU A 175 10.18 11.72 -1.41
N VAL A 176 9.11 12.10 -0.70
CA VAL A 176 7.78 12.26 -1.31
C VAL A 176 7.79 13.34 -2.40
N LYS A 177 8.46 14.47 -2.19
CA LYS A 177 8.61 15.51 -3.22
C LYS A 177 9.36 14.99 -4.45
N GLU A 178 10.42 14.24 -4.28
CA GLU A 178 11.16 13.63 -5.38
C GLU A 178 10.29 12.65 -6.17
N LEU A 179 9.49 11.82 -5.50
CA LEU A 179 8.57 10.89 -6.14
C LEU A 179 7.45 11.61 -6.89
N ASP A 180 6.89 12.67 -6.30
CA ASP A 180 5.89 13.51 -6.98
C ASP A 180 6.44 14.15 -8.27
N ASN A 181 7.65 14.70 -8.22
CA ASN A 181 8.30 15.27 -9.40
C ASN A 181 8.47 14.21 -10.50
N ARG A 182 8.77 12.97 -10.13
CA ARG A 182 8.86 11.87 -11.11
C ARG A 182 7.48 11.56 -11.70
N LEU A 183 6.44 11.46 -10.87
CA LEU A 183 5.06 11.19 -11.33
C LEU A 183 4.57 12.24 -12.34
N THR A 184 4.98 13.50 -12.19
CA THR A 184 4.62 14.57 -13.11
C THR A 184 5.47 14.65 -14.36
N SER A 185 6.59 13.95 -14.39
CA SER A 185 7.54 13.93 -15.53
C SER A 185 7.41 12.71 -16.43
N MET A 186 6.51 11.78 -16.10
CA MET A 186 6.35 10.52 -16.83
C MET A 186 4.89 10.16 -17.07
N GLU A 187 4.67 9.29 -18.03
CA GLU A 187 3.40 8.57 -18.16
C GLU A 187 3.48 7.29 -17.34
N TYR A 188 2.41 7.00 -16.61
CA TYR A 188 2.29 5.78 -15.83
C TYR A 188 1.35 4.81 -16.54
N LEU A 189 1.79 3.55 -16.69
CA LEU A 189 1.02 2.50 -17.32
C LEU A 189 -0.07 2.01 -16.38
N VAL A 190 -1.33 2.08 -16.81
CA VAL A 190 -2.51 1.64 -16.04
C VAL A 190 -2.94 0.23 -16.43
N SER A 191 -2.79 -0.12 -17.72
CA SER A 191 -3.07 -1.47 -18.20
C SER A 191 -1.83 -2.35 -18.17
N ARG A 192 -2.01 -3.62 -17.83
CA ARG A 192 -0.94 -4.63 -17.85
C ARG A 192 -1.36 -5.91 -18.54
N ASN A 193 -0.39 -6.60 -19.10
CA ASN A 193 -0.57 -7.91 -19.69
C ASN A 193 -0.49 -8.98 -18.56
N ARG A 194 -1.59 -9.21 -17.86
CA ARG A 194 -1.72 -10.20 -16.77
C ARG A 194 -3.06 -10.91 -16.88
N ASP A 195 -3.10 -12.16 -16.45
CA ASP A 195 -4.31 -12.98 -16.44
C ASP A 195 -5.19 -12.75 -15.19
N THR A 196 -4.69 -11.97 -14.23
CA THR A 196 -5.37 -11.69 -12.96
C THR A 196 -5.75 -10.22 -12.86
N GLY A 197 -6.83 -9.94 -12.14
CA GLY A 197 -7.22 -8.59 -11.80
C GLY A 197 -8.57 -8.19 -12.39
N ILE A 198 -8.67 -6.96 -12.83
CA ILE A 198 -9.92 -6.34 -13.31
C ILE A 198 -9.79 -6.03 -14.80
N ILE A 199 -10.78 -6.47 -15.56
CA ILE A 199 -10.92 -6.11 -16.97
C ILE A 199 -11.73 -4.84 -17.07
N PHE A 200 -11.14 -3.83 -17.70
CA PHE A 200 -11.78 -2.57 -18.04
C PHE A 200 -12.00 -2.49 -19.54
N THR A 201 -13.25 -2.26 -19.95
CA THR A 201 -13.59 -2.18 -21.37
C THR A 201 -13.84 -0.73 -21.77
N ILE A 202 -13.17 -0.28 -22.81
CA ILE A 202 -13.33 1.06 -23.36
C ILE A 202 -13.29 1.00 -24.88
N GLU A 203 -14.26 1.65 -25.55
CA GLU A 203 -14.40 1.67 -27.01
C GLU A 203 -14.31 0.24 -27.62
N GLY A 204 -14.94 -0.73 -26.97
CA GLY A 204 -14.97 -2.13 -27.41
C GLY A 204 -13.70 -2.93 -27.13
N LYS A 205 -12.62 -2.31 -26.65
CA LYS A 205 -11.37 -2.99 -26.31
C LYS A 205 -11.26 -3.27 -24.82
N LYS A 206 -10.75 -4.46 -24.48
CA LYS A 206 -10.54 -4.91 -23.10
C LYS A 206 -9.10 -4.67 -22.68
N PHE A 207 -8.92 -4.14 -21.48
CA PHE A 207 -7.62 -3.91 -20.83
C PHE A 207 -7.63 -4.50 -19.43
N ASN A 208 -6.61 -5.25 -19.07
CA ASN A 208 -6.38 -5.65 -17.70
C ASN A 208 -5.77 -4.49 -16.91
N ILE A 209 -6.35 -4.15 -15.79
CA ILE A 209 -5.90 -3.02 -14.96
C ILE A 209 -4.82 -3.48 -14.01
N ASP A 210 -3.78 -2.65 -13.87
CA ASP A 210 -2.72 -2.87 -12.90
C ASP A 210 -3.25 -2.79 -11.47
N VAL A 211 -2.78 -3.69 -10.62
CA VAL A 211 -3.08 -3.74 -9.19
C VAL A 211 -2.82 -2.41 -8.47
N ASP A 212 -1.87 -1.62 -8.95
CA ASP A 212 -1.53 -0.31 -8.40
C ASP A 212 -2.71 0.69 -8.46
N PHE A 213 -3.79 0.34 -9.18
CA PHE A 213 -5.00 1.15 -9.29
C PHE A 213 -6.21 0.58 -8.57
N PHE A 214 -6.13 -0.60 -7.96
CA PHE A 214 -7.30 -1.23 -7.31
C PHE A 214 -7.83 -0.43 -6.13
N TRP A 215 -6.98 0.36 -5.46
CA TRP A 215 -7.39 1.27 -4.39
C TRP A 215 -8.36 2.38 -4.83
N LEU A 216 -8.49 2.65 -6.13
CA LEU A 216 -9.49 3.61 -6.64
C LEU A 216 -10.93 3.26 -6.26
N GLY A 217 -11.22 1.99 -5.99
CA GLY A 217 -12.56 1.54 -5.67
C GLY A 217 -13.11 2.09 -4.35
N TYR A 218 -12.26 2.51 -3.41
CA TYR A 218 -12.72 2.94 -2.08
C TYR A 218 -12.54 4.44 -1.79
N LEU A 219 -11.60 5.11 -2.44
CA LEU A 219 -11.29 6.50 -2.09
C LEU A 219 -12.44 7.48 -2.37
N ASN A 220 -13.29 7.19 -3.37
CA ASN A 220 -14.45 8.04 -3.69
C ASN A 220 -15.70 7.71 -2.87
N GLN A 221 -15.66 6.74 -1.97
CA GLN A 221 -16.83 6.38 -1.16
C GLN A 221 -17.02 7.30 0.03
N PHE A 222 -16.04 8.18 0.28
CA PHE A 222 -16.06 9.13 1.36
C PHE A 222 -16.39 10.51 0.81
N SER A 223 -17.46 11.12 1.35
CA SER A 223 -17.84 12.50 1.04
C SER A 223 -16.87 13.52 1.64
N ASP A 224 -15.84 13.03 2.34
CA ASP A 224 -14.92 13.84 3.13
C ASP A 224 -13.89 14.52 2.25
N ASN A 225 -13.61 15.75 2.56
CA ASN A 225 -12.59 16.53 1.87
C ASN A 225 -11.18 16.27 2.41
N HIS A 226 -11.04 15.41 3.40
CA HIS A 226 -9.76 15.10 4.03
C HIS A 226 -9.60 13.62 4.28
N TYR A 227 -8.52 13.04 3.76
CA TYR A 227 -8.12 11.66 4.00
C TYR A 227 -6.76 11.60 4.67
N ILE A 228 -6.63 10.72 5.65
CA ILE A 228 -5.34 10.32 6.20
C ILE A 228 -5.03 8.94 5.65
N LEU A 229 -4.07 8.86 4.72
CA LEU A 229 -3.62 7.60 4.14
C LEU A 229 -2.44 7.07 4.93
N VAL A 230 -2.59 5.88 5.50
CA VAL A 230 -1.56 5.23 6.30
C VAL A 230 -0.97 4.06 5.53
N GLY A 231 0.34 4.04 5.34
CA GLY A 231 1.04 2.95 4.67
C GLY A 231 2.50 2.88 5.06
N SER A 232 3.12 1.72 4.84
CA SER A 232 4.55 1.57 5.10
C SER A 232 5.40 2.31 4.05
N ASN A 233 6.63 2.65 4.41
CA ASN A 233 7.51 3.42 3.54
C ASN A 233 7.82 2.75 2.21
N HIS A 234 7.75 1.41 2.10
CA HIS A 234 7.99 0.72 0.83
C HIS A 234 6.88 0.95 -0.21
N VAL A 235 5.69 1.45 0.22
CA VAL A 235 4.59 1.82 -0.67
C VAL A 235 4.49 3.33 -0.91
N THR A 236 5.52 4.11 -0.55
CA THR A 236 5.51 5.57 -0.69
C THR A 236 5.18 6.01 -2.12
N TRP A 237 5.72 5.32 -3.13
CA TRP A 237 5.39 5.57 -4.53
C TRP A 237 3.88 5.46 -4.80
N HIS A 238 3.27 4.37 -4.35
CA HIS A 238 1.84 4.11 -4.53
C HIS A 238 0.96 5.13 -3.78
N LEU A 239 1.41 5.57 -2.59
CA LEU A 239 0.74 6.62 -1.84
C LEU A 239 0.80 7.98 -2.56
N CYS A 240 1.94 8.29 -3.19
CA CYS A 240 2.08 9.46 -4.03
C CYS A 240 1.16 9.38 -5.26
N LEU A 241 1.13 8.22 -5.95
CA LEU A 241 0.23 7.96 -7.07
C LEU A 241 -1.22 8.10 -6.65
N ALA A 242 -1.63 7.46 -5.54
CA ALA A 242 -2.98 7.53 -5.02
C ALA A 242 -3.40 8.97 -4.71
N SER A 243 -2.56 9.73 -4.03
CA SER A 243 -2.86 11.13 -3.70
C SER A 243 -3.08 11.99 -4.95
N ARG A 244 -2.29 11.76 -6.00
CA ARG A 244 -2.45 12.48 -7.27
C ARG A 244 -3.76 12.13 -7.97
N VAL A 245 -4.09 10.86 -8.04
CA VAL A 245 -5.36 10.43 -8.68
C VAL A 245 -6.56 10.95 -7.90
N VAL A 246 -6.56 10.87 -6.57
CA VAL A 246 -7.65 11.41 -5.74
C VAL A 246 -7.88 12.89 -6.00
N GLN A 247 -6.82 13.70 -6.00
CA GLN A 247 -6.96 15.13 -6.27
C GLN A 247 -7.28 15.46 -7.73
N SER A 248 -6.95 14.57 -8.67
CA SER A 248 -7.43 14.70 -10.04
C SER A 248 -8.94 14.45 -10.17
N LEU A 249 -9.49 13.59 -9.30
CA LEU A 249 -10.93 13.36 -9.20
C LEU A 249 -11.64 14.49 -8.45
N ASN A 250 -11.07 14.93 -7.34
CA ASN A 250 -11.55 16.02 -6.50
C ASN A 250 -10.38 16.92 -6.05
N PRO A 251 -10.13 18.06 -6.71
CA PRO A 251 -9.01 18.96 -6.42
C PRO A 251 -9.01 19.57 -5.01
N GLU A 252 -10.18 19.66 -4.38
CA GLU A 252 -10.31 20.26 -3.04
C GLU A 252 -9.97 19.28 -1.92
N THR A 253 -9.80 17.99 -2.24
CA THR A 253 -9.46 16.96 -1.25
C THR A 253 -8.10 17.24 -0.63
N LYS A 254 -8.06 17.35 0.69
CA LYS A 254 -6.82 17.41 1.48
C LYS A 254 -6.37 16.00 1.80
N ILE A 255 -5.06 15.76 1.72
CA ILE A 255 -4.49 14.43 1.99
C ILE A 255 -3.35 14.57 2.98
N THR A 256 -3.40 13.80 4.05
CA THR A 256 -2.26 13.58 4.95
C THR A 256 -1.70 12.18 4.69
N LEU A 257 -0.44 12.08 4.30
CA LEU A 257 0.28 10.81 4.17
C LEU A 257 0.96 10.47 5.48
N VAL A 258 0.62 9.34 6.07
CA VAL A 258 1.29 8.80 7.24
C VAL A 258 2.10 7.58 6.83
N LEU A 259 3.42 7.74 6.79
CA LEU A 259 4.36 6.74 6.31
C LEU A 259 4.94 5.96 7.49
N THR A 260 4.40 4.77 7.75
CA THR A 260 4.91 3.89 8.81
C THR A 260 6.23 3.26 8.39
N PRO A 261 7.15 3.01 9.32
CA PRO A 261 8.38 2.28 9.02
C PRO A 261 8.10 0.92 8.40
N TYR A 262 8.91 0.53 7.44
CA TYR A 262 8.88 -0.83 6.91
C TYR A 262 9.73 -1.75 7.79
N VAL A 263 9.19 -2.92 8.10
CA VAL A 263 9.90 -3.91 8.91
C VAL A 263 10.45 -5.00 8.03
N TYR A 264 11.77 -5.11 8.04
CA TYR A 264 12.51 -6.14 7.31
C TYR A 264 12.78 -7.35 8.20
N ASN A 265 12.92 -8.49 7.58
CA ASN A 265 13.42 -9.71 8.22
C ASN A 265 14.76 -10.14 7.62
N LYS A 266 15.73 -9.23 7.62
CA LYS A 266 17.08 -9.49 7.07
C LYS A 266 17.86 -10.54 7.85
N ASN A 267 17.53 -10.75 9.11
CA ASN A 267 18.21 -11.69 9.99
C ASN A 267 17.58 -13.09 9.97
N ASN A 268 16.66 -13.36 9.06
CA ASN A 268 15.94 -14.63 8.96
C ASN A 268 15.34 -15.10 10.30
N VAL A 269 14.87 -14.15 11.10
CA VAL A 269 14.16 -14.46 12.34
C VAL A 269 12.87 -15.20 11.98
N ASP A 270 12.57 -16.27 12.71
CA ASP A 270 11.28 -16.93 12.54
C ASP A 270 10.15 -15.98 12.98
N GLU A 271 9.48 -15.38 12.00
CA GLU A 271 8.36 -14.46 12.25
C GLU A 271 7.21 -15.16 13.01
N ASN A 272 7.15 -16.51 13.00
CA ASN A 272 6.15 -17.26 13.74
C ASN A 272 6.47 -17.29 15.25
N SER A 273 7.72 -17.04 15.64
CA SER A 273 8.13 -16.93 17.04
C SER A 273 7.78 -15.57 17.66
N ILE A 274 7.38 -14.59 16.84
CA ILE A 274 7.00 -13.26 17.33
C ILE A 274 5.61 -13.36 17.96
N PRO A 275 5.47 -13.09 19.26
CA PRO A 275 4.19 -13.19 19.92
C PRO A 275 3.24 -12.10 19.43
N LEU A 276 2.10 -12.51 18.90
CA LEU A 276 1.00 -11.63 18.51
C LEU A 276 0.02 -11.40 19.68
N LYS A 277 0.55 -11.26 20.90
CA LYS A 277 -0.26 -10.87 22.04
C LYS A 277 -0.46 -9.37 22.03
N LYS A 278 -1.70 -8.92 22.14
CA LYS A 278 -2.15 -7.52 22.00
C LYS A 278 -1.21 -6.52 22.69
N GLU A 279 -1.03 -6.67 23.99
CA GLU A 279 -0.29 -5.68 24.78
C GLU A 279 1.18 -5.63 24.42
N ILE A 280 1.78 -6.79 24.10
CA ILE A 280 3.18 -6.92 23.79
C ILE A 280 3.44 -6.38 22.40
N PHE A 281 2.64 -6.79 21.42
CA PHE A 281 2.84 -6.39 20.04
C PHE A 281 2.55 -4.89 19.83
N LYS A 282 1.48 -4.35 20.43
CA LYS A 282 1.22 -2.90 20.43
C LYS A 282 2.36 -2.13 21.09
N TRP A 283 2.90 -2.62 22.21
CA TRP A 283 4.05 -2.01 22.85
C TRP A 283 5.29 -1.98 21.94
N ILE A 284 5.57 -3.04 21.19
CA ILE A 284 6.65 -3.08 20.19
C ILE A 284 6.44 -2.00 19.14
N VAL A 285 5.23 -1.93 18.59
CA VAL A 285 4.90 -0.94 17.55
C VAL A 285 5.12 0.48 18.06
N TYR A 286 4.70 0.79 19.29
CA TYR A 286 4.79 2.15 19.82
C TYR A 286 6.18 2.53 20.33
N SER A 287 6.97 1.57 20.85
CA SER A 287 8.25 1.86 21.49
C SER A 287 9.48 1.62 20.61
N HIS A 288 9.41 0.65 19.68
CA HIS A 288 10.55 0.23 18.86
C HIS A 288 10.44 0.66 17.42
N ILE A 289 9.21 0.88 16.89
CA ILE A 289 9.02 1.45 15.58
C ILE A 289 9.16 2.96 15.70
N THR A 290 10.38 3.42 15.48
CA THR A 290 10.70 4.84 15.63
C THR A 290 10.45 5.59 14.34
N TRP A 291 9.81 6.73 14.43
CA TRP A 291 9.60 7.65 13.30
C TRP A 291 10.90 8.35 12.83
N LYS A 292 12.00 8.09 13.53
CA LYS A 292 13.34 8.60 13.17
C LYS A 292 14.06 7.72 12.15
N LYS A 293 13.66 6.45 12.05
CA LYS A 293 14.17 5.49 11.06
C LYS A 293 12.99 4.89 10.34
N GLN A 294 13.02 4.94 9.03
CA GLN A 294 11.95 4.35 8.21
C GLN A 294 12.11 2.84 7.98
N ASP A 295 13.24 2.29 8.42
CA ASP A 295 13.54 0.87 8.35
C ASP A 295 13.73 0.30 9.76
N THR A 296 12.99 -0.72 10.07
CA THR A 296 13.14 -1.52 11.29
C THR A 296 13.38 -2.97 10.89
N ASN A 297 14.31 -3.61 11.55
CA ASN A 297 14.60 -5.01 11.26
C ASN A 297 14.26 -5.88 12.46
N TRP A 298 13.59 -7.02 12.23
CA TRP A 298 13.44 -8.03 13.24
C TRP A 298 14.82 -8.55 13.64
N ASN A 299 15.14 -8.53 14.90
CA ASN A 299 16.40 -9.07 15.43
C ASN A 299 16.17 -9.84 16.73
N GLN A 300 17.14 -10.67 17.08
CA GLN A 300 17.04 -11.53 18.25
C GLN A 300 16.97 -10.73 19.56
N SER A 301 17.57 -9.55 19.61
CA SER A 301 17.49 -8.68 20.79
C SER A 301 16.05 -8.21 21.04
N LEU A 302 15.33 -7.81 20.00
CA LEU A 302 13.92 -7.42 20.11
C LEU A 302 13.06 -8.59 20.60
N ILE A 303 13.27 -9.79 20.06
CA ILE A 303 12.55 -11.00 20.47
C ILE A 303 12.86 -11.35 21.93
N SER A 304 14.12 -11.24 22.35
CA SER A 304 14.52 -11.49 23.74
C SER A 304 13.89 -10.49 24.70
N GLN A 305 13.77 -9.22 24.33
CA GLN A 305 13.05 -8.21 25.12
C GLN A 305 11.57 -8.54 25.27
N ILE A 306 10.93 -9.00 24.20
CA ILE A 306 9.53 -9.44 24.23
C ILE A 306 9.34 -10.60 25.20
N SER A 307 10.18 -11.64 25.10
CA SER A 307 10.13 -12.81 25.99
C SER A 307 10.35 -12.41 27.46
N ARG A 308 11.24 -11.44 27.72
CA ARG A 308 11.48 -10.92 29.06
C ARG A 308 10.27 -10.17 29.63
N ILE A 309 9.56 -9.38 28.81
CA ILE A 309 8.33 -8.70 29.21
C ILE A 309 7.24 -9.72 29.55
N GLU A 310 7.11 -10.80 28.77
CA GLU A 310 6.16 -11.88 29.06
C GLU A 310 6.45 -12.56 30.38
N GLN A 311 7.72 -12.84 30.68
CA GLN A 311 8.15 -13.40 31.96
C GLN A 311 7.80 -12.48 33.12
N LEU A 312 8.11 -11.18 33.01
CA LEU A 312 7.77 -10.18 34.05
C LEU A 312 6.25 -10.09 34.29
N LYS A 313 5.44 -10.08 33.23
CA LYS A 313 3.96 -10.10 33.37
C LYS A 313 3.46 -11.37 34.06
N SER A 314 4.06 -12.52 33.78
CA SER A 314 3.73 -13.78 34.45
C SER A 314 4.05 -13.73 35.93
N MET A 315 5.23 -13.22 36.31
CA MET A 315 5.64 -13.06 37.69
C MET A 315 4.72 -12.11 38.46
N CYS A 316 4.39 -10.94 37.91
CA CYS A 316 3.45 -10.00 38.54
C CYS A 316 2.03 -10.55 38.72
N LYS A 317 1.57 -11.47 37.85
CA LYS A 317 0.30 -12.13 38.03
C LYS A 317 0.34 -13.15 39.20
N HIS A 318 1.44 -13.85 39.39
CA HIS A 318 1.60 -14.79 40.49
C HIS A 318 1.70 -14.08 41.85
N GLU A 319 2.34 -12.93 41.93
CA GLU A 319 2.41 -12.16 43.20
C GLU A 319 1.05 -11.63 43.67
N LYS A 320 0.16 -11.26 42.73
CA LYS A 320 -1.22 -10.84 43.10
C LYS A 320 -2.08 -11.93 43.73
N TYR A 321 -1.74 -13.20 43.55
CA TYR A 321 -2.47 -14.34 44.18
C TYR A 321 -1.91 -14.72 45.56
N HIS A 322 -0.82 -14.16 46.02
CA HIS A 322 -0.23 -14.42 47.32
C HIS A 322 -0.58 -13.36 48.40
N TYR A 323 -1.30 -12.30 48.02
CA TYR A 323 -1.72 -11.22 48.94
C TYR A 323 -3.25 -11.04 49.03
N SER A 324 -4.04 -12.04 48.64
CA SER A 324 -5.49 -12.05 48.81
C SER A 324 -5.94 -13.12 49.78
#